data_a0c729353a42ed4a3e9b9e43f00be1b8
#
_entry.id   a0c729353a42ed4a3e9b9e43f00be1b8
#
_cell.length_a   1.000
_cell.length_b   1.000
_cell.length_c   1.000
_cell.angle_alpha   90.00
_cell.angle_beta   90.00
_cell.angle_gamma   90.00
#
_symmetry.space_group_name_H-M   'P 1'
#
loop_
_entity.id
_entity.type
_entity.pdbx_description
1 polymer ?
#
loop_
_entity_poly.entity_id
_entity_poly.type
_entity_poly.pdbx_seq_one_letter_code
_entity_poly.pdbx_strand_id
1 'polypeptide(L)'
;MAIDYLLFTYPNCRKCEDLKAYLKETAIAAREFKVEEKDGRLKIREFLGQIKRDDKGSIILPTLVLQEGGAVAAVVNTRQELETWLRSRG
;
A
#
# COMPACT_ATOMS: atom_id res chain seq x y z
N MET A 1 -9.63 12.21 11.92
CA MET A 1 -10.01 12.07 10.53
C MET A 1 -9.70 10.67 10.05
N ALA A 2 -10.51 10.16 9.14
CA ALA A 2 -10.33 8.80 8.65
C ALA A 2 -9.17 8.72 7.67
N ILE A 3 -8.42 7.63 7.76
CA ILE A 3 -7.34 7.35 6.82
C ILE A 3 -7.81 6.27 5.87
N ASP A 4 -7.61 6.50 4.57
CA ASP A 4 -7.90 5.51 3.54
C ASP A 4 -6.64 4.71 3.25
N TYR A 5 -6.78 3.40 3.25
CA TYR A 5 -5.68 2.48 2.96
C TYR A 5 -5.91 1.86 1.59
N LEU A 6 -5.01 2.12 0.66
CA LEU A 6 -5.08 1.61 -0.72
C LEU A 6 -3.91 0.64 -0.92
N LEU A 7 -4.22 -0.64 -1.03
CA LEU A 7 -3.21 -1.69 -1.13
C LEU A 7 -3.09 -2.18 -2.57
N PHE A 8 -1.90 -2.03 -3.13
CA PHE A 8 -1.60 -2.51 -4.48
C PHE A 8 -0.81 -3.81 -4.39
N THR A 9 -1.34 -4.87 -5.01
CA THR A 9 -0.77 -6.21 -4.93
C THR A 9 -0.53 -6.81 -6.30
N TYR A 10 0.20 -7.93 -6.31
CA TYR A 10 0.53 -8.68 -7.50
C TYR A 10 0.32 -10.17 -7.21
N PRO A 11 -0.03 -11.01 -8.20
CA PRO A 11 -0.24 -12.43 -7.94
C PRO A 11 1.03 -13.14 -7.53
N ASN A 12 0.88 -14.19 -6.72
CA ASN A 12 2.00 -15.00 -6.22
C ASN A 12 3.03 -14.19 -5.45
N CYS A 13 2.57 -13.19 -4.71
CA CYS A 13 3.43 -12.30 -3.95
C CYS A 13 3.31 -12.62 -2.46
N ARG A 14 4.36 -13.24 -1.89
CA ARG A 14 4.37 -13.58 -0.47
C ARG A 14 4.31 -12.34 0.42
N LYS A 15 5.05 -11.31 0.05
CA LYS A 15 5.06 -10.07 0.82
C LYS A 15 3.71 -9.38 0.81
N CYS A 16 2.97 -9.50 -0.30
CA CYS A 16 1.61 -8.97 -0.39
C CYS A 16 0.70 -9.69 0.59
N GLU A 17 0.80 -11.02 0.65
CA GLU A 17 -0.01 -11.81 1.57
C GLU A 17 0.33 -11.51 3.03
N ASP A 18 1.60 -11.30 3.32
CA ASP A 18 2.08 -10.96 4.65
C ASP A 18 1.47 -9.65 5.13
N LEU A 19 1.50 -8.63 4.27
CA LEU A 19 0.94 -7.33 4.59
C LEU A 19 -0.59 -7.40 4.74
N LYS A 20 -1.25 -8.16 3.88
CA LYS A 20 -2.71 -8.36 3.98
C LYS A 20 -3.08 -9.02 5.30
N ALA A 21 -2.31 -10.02 5.74
CA ALA A 21 -2.56 -10.69 7.00
C ALA A 21 -2.43 -9.73 8.17
N TYR A 22 -1.41 -8.88 8.13
CA TYR A 22 -1.21 -7.89 9.19
C TYR A 22 -2.37 -6.87 9.24
N LEU A 23 -2.86 -6.45 8.08
CA LEU A 23 -4.00 -5.53 8.01
C LEU A 23 -5.24 -6.16 8.64
N LYS A 24 -5.45 -7.45 8.42
CA LYS A 24 -6.56 -8.19 9.03
C LYS A 24 -6.40 -8.28 10.54
N GLU A 25 -5.20 -8.60 11.00
CA GLU A 25 -4.90 -8.72 12.43
C GLU A 25 -5.15 -7.41 13.18
N THR A 26 -4.87 -6.30 12.53
CA THR A 26 -5.03 -4.98 13.14
C THR A 26 -6.40 -4.37 12.88
N ALA A 27 -7.29 -5.11 12.23
CA ALA A 27 -8.64 -4.67 11.88
C ALA A 27 -8.65 -3.39 11.03
N ILE A 28 -7.63 -3.22 10.18
CA ILE A 28 -7.55 -2.10 9.26
C ILE A 28 -8.25 -2.47 7.97
N ALA A 29 -9.27 -1.71 7.58
CA ALA A 29 -9.98 -1.92 6.32
C ALA A 29 -9.21 -1.26 5.19
N ALA A 30 -8.61 -2.06 4.30
CA ALA A 30 -7.88 -1.56 3.15
C ALA A 30 -8.57 -2.02 1.87
N ARG A 31 -8.58 -1.15 0.86
CA ARG A 31 -9.06 -1.53 -0.46
C ARG A 31 -7.91 -2.11 -1.26
N GLU A 32 -8.09 -3.32 -1.76
CA GLU A 32 -7.06 -3.99 -2.55
C GLU A 32 -7.24 -3.72 -4.03
N PHE A 33 -6.17 -3.33 -4.69
CA PHE A 33 -6.12 -3.13 -6.13
C PHE A 33 -5.04 -4.04 -6.70
N LYS A 34 -5.44 -4.93 -7.59
CA LYS A 34 -4.50 -5.85 -8.23
C LYS A 34 -3.92 -5.18 -9.46
N VAL A 35 -2.60 -5.00 -9.47
CA VAL A 35 -1.96 -4.25 -10.56
C VAL A 35 -1.99 -4.97 -11.90
N GLU A 36 -2.25 -6.29 -11.92
CA GLU A 36 -2.45 -7.02 -13.16
C GLU A 36 -3.81 -6.73 -13.80
N GLU A 37 -4.75 -6.15 -13.04
CA GLU A 37 -6.07 -5.81 -13.53
C GLU A 37 -6.12 -4.34 -13.94
N LYS A 38 -7.02 -4.04 -14.88
CA LYS A 38 -7.16 -2.70 -15.43
C LYS A 38 -7.41 -1.64 -14.35
N ASP A 39 -8.31 -1.95 -13.42
CA ASP A 39 -8.66 -1.01 -12.34
C ASP A 39 -7.45 -0.71 -11.45
N GLY A 40 -6.66 -1.73 -11.14
CA GLY A 40 -5.47 -1.56 -10.33
C GLY A 40 -4.42 -0.71 -11.05
N ARG A 41 -4.22 -0.97 -12.34
CA ARG A 41 -3.27 -0.19 -13.13
C ARG A 41 -3.68 1.27 -13.23
N LEU A 42 -4.97 1.54 -13.41
CA LEU A 42 -5.46 2.91 -13.48
C LEU A 42 -5.32 3.62 -12.13
N LYS A 43 -5.62 2.91 -11.06
CA LYS A 43 -5.55 3.50 -9.72
C LYS A 43 -4.12 3.83 -9.30
N ILE A 44 -3.18 2.92 -9.55
CA ILE A 44 -1.79 3.14 -9.14
C ILE A 44 -1.15 4.32 -9.87
N ARG A 45 -1.63 4.65 -11.07
CA ARG A 45 -1.13 5.78 -11.83
C ARG A 45 -1.31 7.12 -11.10
N GLU A 46 -2.31 7.20 -10.25
CA GLU A 46 -2.57 8.42 -9.47
C GLU A 46 -1.44 8.71 -8.48
N PHE A 47 -0.63 7.70 -8.17
CA PHE A 47 0.40 7.81 -7.14
C PHE A 47 1.82 7.59 -7.66
N LEU A 48 2.03 7.60 -8.97
CA LEU A 48 3.34 7.29 -9.54
C LEU A 48 4.46 8.21 -9.03
N GLY A 49 4.12 9.43 -8.66
CA GLY A 49 5.10 10.37 -8.11
C GLY A 49 5.46 10.13 -6.66
N GLN A 50 4.65 9.33 -5.93
CA GLN A 50 4.85 9.11 -4.51
C GLN A 50 5.28 7.68 -4.17
N ILE A 51 5.06 6.72 -5.06
CA ILE A 51 5.38 5.31 -4.78
C ILE A 51 6.87 5.04 -5.02
N LYS A 52 7.38 4.05 -4.30
CA LYS A 52 8.79 3.69 -4.37
C LYS A 52 9.06 2.76 -5.54
N ARG A 53 10.27 2.88 -6.11
CA ARG A 53 10.74 2.03 -7.19
C ARG A 53 12.07 1.42 -6.81
N ASP A 54 12.36 0.26 -7.39
CA ASP A 54 13.65 -0.40 -7.18
C ASP A 54 14.72 0.20 -8.10
N ASP A 55 15.93 -0.35 -8.04
CA ASP A 55 17.07 0.15 -8.84
C ASP A 55 16.82 0.09 -10.34
N LYS A 56 15.92 -0.79 -10.76
CA LYS A 56 15.61 -0.98 -12.18
C LYS A 56 14.42 -0.13 -12.63
N GLY A 57 13.86 0.66 -11.74
CA GLY A 57 12.72 1.51 -12.02
C GLY A 57 11.38 0.81 -11.92
N SER A 58 11.35 -0.43 -11.46
CA SER A 58 10.11 -1.17 -11.27
C SER A 58 9.45 -0.80 -9.95
N ILE A 59 8.12 -0.77 -9.94
CA ILE A 59 7.36 -0.47 -8.74
C ILE A 59 7.55 -1.59 -7.72
N ILE A 60 7.87 -1.22 -6.48
CA ILE A 60 8.04 -2.20 -5.40
C ILE A 60 6.66 -2.60 -4.89
N LEU A 61 6.35 -3.89 -4.91
CA LEU A 61 5.08 -4.43 -4.43
C LEU A 61 5.31 -5.34 -3.23
N PRO A 62 4.41 -5.35 -2.27
CA PRO A 62 3.18 -4.55 -2.23
C PRO A 62 3.46 -3.07 -1.99
N THR A 63 2.54 -2.23 -2.42
CA THR A 63 2.57 -0.81 -2.10
C THR A 63 1.28 -0.48 -1.37
N LEU A 64 1.38 0.10 -0.19
CA LEU A 64 0.24 0.56 0.58
C LEU A 64 0.29 2.08 0.65
N VAL A 65 -0.70 2.73 0.06
CA VAL A 65 -0.81 4.18 0.09
C VAL A 65 -1.81 4.56 1.18
N LEU A 66 -1.36 5.42 2.08
CA LEU A 66 -2.20 5.92 3.17
C LEU A 66 -2.59 7.36 2.86
N GLN A 67 -3.89 7.59 2.68
CA GLN A 67 -4.41 8.91 2.36
C GLN A 67 -5.17 9.49 3.54
N GLU A 68 -4.97 10.77 3.77
CA GLU A 68 -5.70 11.50 4.80
C GLU A 68 -6.22 12.79 4.18
N GLY A 69 -7.55 12.93 4.17
CA GLY A 69 -8.16 14.12 3.59
C GLY A 69 -7.87 14.32 2.12
N GLY A 70 -7.68 13.22 1.38
CA GLY A 70 -7.39 13.27 -0.04
C GLY A 70 -5.92 13.45 -0.39
N ALA A 71 -5.05 13.64 0.61
CA ALA A 71 -3.62 13.78 0.40
C ALA A 71 -2.89 12.52 0.86
N VAL A 72 -1.78 12.20 0.20
CA VAL A 72 -0.96 11.05 0.58
C VAL A 72 -0.22 11.38 1.88
N ALA A 73 -0.53 10.64 2.94
CA ALA A 73 0.13 10.81 4.24
C ALA A 73 1.40 9.96 4.33
N ALA A 74 1.40 8.78 3.72
CA ALA A 74 2.55 7.89 3.75
C ALA A 74 2.41 6.83 2.66
N VAL A 75 3.54 6.25 2.27
CA VAL A 75 3.60 5.11 1.36
C VAL A 75 4.51 4.08 2.01
N VAL A 76 4.00 2.88 2.26
CA VAL A 76 4.77 1.81 2.86
C VAL A 76 4.73 0.57 1.98
N ASN A 77 5.78 -0.25 2.08
CA ASN A 77 5.92 -1.43 1.24
C ASN A 77 6.03 -2.72 2.04
N THR A 78 6.20 -2.64 3.35
CA THR A 78 6.35 -3.82 4.20
C THR A 78 5.51 -3.69 5.45
N ARG A 79 5.25 -4.85 6.06
CA ARG A 79 4.57 -4.92 7.34
C ARG A 79 5.30 -4.08 8.39
N GLN A 80 6.63 -4.18 8.41
CA GLN A 80 7.44 -3.45 9.38
C GLN A 80 7.31 -1.95 9.23
N GLU A 81 7.31 -1.46 8.00
CA GLU A 81 7.12 -0.04 7.73
C GLU A 81 5.76 0.45 8.23
N LEU A 82 4.74 -0.36 8.01
CA LEU A 82 3.40 -0.01 8.48
C LEU A 82 3.33 0.01 10.01
N GLU A 83 3.94 -0.96 10.66
CA GLU A 83 4.00 -0.98 12.13
C GLU A 83 4.66 0.28 12.67
N THR A 84 5.78 0.67 12.08
CA THR A 84 6.52 1.85 12.50
C THR A 84 5.67 3.11 12.32
N TRP A 85 4.99 3.23 11.20
CA TRP A 85 4.13 4.38 10.92
C TRP A 85 2.97 4.47 11.92
N LEU A 86 2.34 3.34 12.22
CA LEU A 86 1.22 3.31 13.16
C LEU A 86 1.68 3.70 14.58
N ARG A 87 2.86 3.26 14.99
CA ARG A 87 3.41 3.62 16.29
C ARG A 87 3.71 5.11 16.40
N SER A 88 4.23 5.70 15.34
CA SER A 88 4.56 7.12 15.38
C SER A 88 3.33 8.02 15.40
N ARG A 89 2.20 7.51 14.96
CA ARG A 89 0.95 8.26 15.04
C ARG A 89 0.25 8.09 16.39
N GLY A 90 0.51 6.94 17.01
CA GLY A 90 -0.17 6.53 18.23
C GLY A 90 0.18 7.27 19.40
#